data_7166e931ed14059346dc2678e3617f34
#
_entry.id   7166e931ed14059346dc2678e3617f34
#
_cell.length_a   1.000
_cell.length_b   1.000
_cell.length_c   1.000
_cell.angle_alpha   90.00
_cell.angle_beta   90.00
_cell.angle_gamma   90.00
#
_symmetry.space_group_name_H-M   'P 1'
#
loop_
_entity.id
_entity.type
_entity.pdbx_description
1 polymer ?
#
loop_
_entity_poly.entity_id
_entity_poly.type
_entity_poly.pdbx_seq_one_letter_code
_entity_poly.pdbx_strand_id
1 'polypeptide(L)'
;MKSSRDLIEEARKEIPELSAADIKQKLARGDDFVLLDVRDNDEYRAGYIPDALYISRGMLEFEIEDYVTDRDQEIVLYCAGGVRSLLAAQSLKALGYNQIISMSGGFRDWSNAGNPIAKPVAMTAEQLERYSRHFMLREIGEDGQAKLLSSRVLLIGAGGLGSPAGVYLAAAGVGTLGVVDSDVVDLSNLQRQILHQTADVDKPKVDSAIETIQAINPDVNVIPQPIRLD
;
A
#
# COMPACT_ATOMS: atom_id res chain seq x y z
N MET A 1 -20.97 31.84 22.67
CA MET A 1 -19.81 31.33 21.88
C MET A 1 -19.83 29.81 22.03
N LYS A 2 -19.76 29.04 20.93
CA LYS A 2 -19.75 27.57 21.01
C LYS A 2 -18.41 27.08 21.57
N SER A 3 -18.43 26.11 22.45
CA SER A 3 -17.24 25.41 22.94
C SER A 3 -16.92 24.18 22.07
N SER A 4 -15.74 23.60 22.22
CA SER A 4 -15.40 22.32 21.58
C SER A 4 -16.35 21.19 21.98
N ARG A 5 -16.84 21.21 23.23
CA ARG A 5 -17.82 20.24 23.72
C ARG A 5 -19.15 20.36 22.97
N ASP A 6 -19.62 21.58 22.73
CA ASP A 6 -20.87 21.82 22.00
C ASP A 6 -20.77 21.28 20.55
N LEU A 7 -19.63 21.48 19.89
CA LEU A 7 -19.39 20.96 18.53
C LEU A 7 -19.41 19.42 18.50
N ILE A 8 -18.79 18.78 19.47
CA ILE A 8 -18.76 17.30 19.56
C ILE A 8 -20.17 16.76 19.82
N GLU A 9 -20.95 17.40 20.69
CA GLU A 9 -22.32 16.98 20.97
C GLU A 9 -23.26 17.18 19.78
N GLU A 10 -23.08 18.24 19.01
CA GLU A 10 -23.80 18.45 17.75
C GLU A 10 -23.44 17.36 16.73
N ALA A 11 -22.15 17.08 16.55
CA ALA A 11 -21.70 16.04 15.63
C ALA A 11 -22.28 14.66 15.99
N ARG A 12 -22.36 14.31 17.27
CA ARG A 12 -22.97 13.04 17.73
C ARG A 12 -24.46 12.90 17.43
N LYS A 13 -25.18 14.03 17.30
CA LYS A 13 -26.59 13.98 16.94
C LYS A 13 -26.82 13.70 15.45
N GLU A 14 -25.81 14.02 14.64
CA GLU A 14 -25.91 13.98 13.18
C GLU A 14 -25.22 12.78 12.55
N ILE A 15 -24.16 12.28 13.18
CA ILE A 15 -23.30 11.22 12.67
C ILE A 15 -23.54 9.95 13.45
N PRO A 16 -23.93 8.86 12.79
CA PRO A 16 -24.04 7.55 13.43
C PRO A 16 -22.67 7.06 13.89
N GLU A 17 -22.65 6.40 15.05
CA GLU A 17 -21.45 5.78 15.60
C GLU A 17 -21.63 4.26 15.68
N LEU A 18 -20.58 3.52 15.31
CA LEU A 18 -20.46 2.07 15.50
C LEU A 18 -19.27 1.76 16.41
N SER A 19 -19.36 0.68 17.17
CA SER A 19 -18.26 0.22 18.01
C SER A 19 -17.16 -0.48 17.19
N ALA A 20 -15.95 -0.63 17.75
CA ALA A 20 -14.89 -1.44 17.15
C ALA A 20 -15.35 -2.90 16.91
N ALA A 21 -16.22 -3.44 17.75
CA ALA A 21 -16.77 -4.79 17.58
C ALA A 21 -17.70 -4.88 16.36
N ASP A 22 -18.54 -3.86 16.13
CA ASP A 22 -19.44 -3.80 14.97
C ASP A 22 -18.63 -3.69 13.67
N ILE A 23 -17.58 -2.85 13.66
CA ILE A 23 -16.69 -2.71 12.49
C ILE A 23 -15.95 -4.02 12.20
N LYS A 24 -15.46 -4.72 13.22
CA LYS A 24 -14.87 -6.06 13.05
C LYS A 24 -15.84 -7.04 12.39
N GLN A 25 -17.10 -7.01 12.79
CA GLN A 25 -18.12 -7.87 12.16
C GLN A 25 -18.39 -7.49 10.71
N LYS A 26 -18.44 -6.18 10.40
CA LYS A 26 -18.59 -5.71 9.00
C LYS A 26 -17.43 -6.19 8.12
N LEU A 27 -16.18 -6.05 8.58
CA LEU A 27 -15.00 -6.57 7.89
C LEU A 27 -15.05 -8.09 7.70
N ALA A 28 -15.44 -8.83 8.72
CA ALA A 28 -15.54 -10.30 8.66
C ALA A 28 -16.63 -10.81 7.69
N ARG A 29 -17.70 -10.03 7.48
CA ARG A 29 -18.74 -10.34 6.48
C ARG A 29 -18.34 -9.96 5.06
N GLY A 30 -17.28 -9.16 4.89
CA GLY A 30 -16.91 -8.59 3.58
C GLY A 30 -17.89 -7.50 3.11
N ASP A 31 -18.49 -6.75 4.04
CA ASP A 31 -19.36 -5.62 3.69
C ASP A 31 -18.57 -4.59 2.86
N ASP A 32 -19.21 -4.01 1.87
CA ASP A 32 -18.59 -3.00 1.00
C ASP A 32 -18.63 -1.61 1.65
N PHE A 33 -17.50 -1.18 2.20
CA PHE A 33 -17.32 0.16 2.77
C PHE A 33 -15.84 0.56 2.76
N VAL A 34 -15.57 1.85 2.79
CA VAL A 34 -14.22 2.39 2.97
C VAL A 34 -13.97 2.59 4.45
N LEU A 35 -12.96 1.92 5.00
CA LEU A 35 -12.46 2.19 6.36
C LEU A 35 -11.38 3.27 6.27
N LEU A 36 -11.58 4.42 6.92
CA LEU A 36 -10.74 5.61 6.78
C LEU A 36 -10.07 6.00 8.10
N ASP A 37 -8.73 5.97 8.11
CA ASP A 37 -7.93 6.47 9.24
C ASP A 37 -7.66 7.97 9.07
N VAL A 38 -8.14 8.77 10.04
CA VAL A 38 -7.94 10.23 10.04
C VAL A 38 -6.99 10.69 11.15
N ARG A 39 -6.12 9.80 11.64
CA ARG A 39 -5.12 10.13 12.66
C ARG A 39 -3.95 10.93 12.07
N ASP A 40 -3.04 11.33 12.94
CA ASP A 40 -1.78 11.94 12.52
C ASP A 40 -0.81 10.86 12.02
N ASN A 41 0.16 11.23 11.18
CA ASN A 41 1.04 10.29 10.50
C ASN A 41 1.88 9.41 11.46
N ASP A 42 2.32 9.96 12.59
CA ASP A 42 3.05 9.20 13.62
C ASP A 42 2.18 8.15 14.29
N GLU A 43 0.88 8.44 14.53
CA GLU A 43 -0.09 7.48 15.04
C GLU A 43 -0.36 6.35 14.03
N TYR A 44 -0.51 6.69 12.75
CA TYR A 44 -0.69 5.72 11.66
C TYR A 44 0.54 4.81 11.53
N ARG A 45 1.74 5.38 11.53
CA ARG A 45 3.01 4.62 11.44
C ARG A 45 3.24 3.70 12.64
N ALA A 46 2.73 4.03 13.81
CA ALA A 46 2.79 3.15 14.99
C ALA A 46 1.93 1.90 14.84
N GLY A 47 0.90 1.94 13.99
CA GLY A 47 0.02 0.83 13.64
C GLY A 47 -1.36 1.30 13.24
N TYR A 48 -2.01 0.59 12.32
CA TYR A 48 -3.33 0.92 11.78
C TYR A 48 -4.20 -0.33 11.60
N ILE A 49 -5.50 -0.13 11.40
CA ILE A 49 -6.42 -1.24 11.10
C ILE A 49 -6.13 -1.73 9.68
N PRO A 50 -5.89 -3.03 9.45
CA PRO A 50 -5.60 -3.55 8.10
C PRO A 50 -6.61 -3.07 7.06
N ASP A 51 -6.14 -2.81 5.85
CA ASP A 51 -6.90 -2.34 4.69
C ASP A 51 -7.55 -0.95 4.84
N ALA A 52 -7.26 -0.21 5.92
CA ALA A 52 -7.73 1.16 6.08
C ALA A 52 -7.03 2.10 5.09
N LEU A 53 -7.82 2.92 4.40
CA LEU A 53 -7.33 4.09 3.69
C LEU A 53 -6.83 5.12 4.71
N TYR A 54 -5.68 5.72 4.47
CA TYR A 54 -5.15 6.76 5.34
C TYR A 54 -5.24 8.14 4.67
N ILE A 55 -5.91 9.06 5.32
CA ILE A 55 -5.91 10.49 5.00
C ILE A 55 -5.89 11.24 6.32
N SER A 56 -4.81 11.97 6.61
CA SER A 56 -4.75 12.73 7.86
C SER A 56 -5.90 13.75 7.98
N ARG A 57 -6.36 14.01 9.20
CA ARG A 57 -7.48 14.93 9.43
C ARG A 57 -7.29 16.29 8.74
N GLY A 58 -6.05 16.80 8.68
CA GLY A 58 -5.74 18.08 8.06
C GLY A 58 -5.80 18.11 6.54
N MET A 59 -5.76 16.95 5.88
CA MET A 59 -5.79 16.82 4.43
C MET A 59 -7.11 16.25 3.90
N LEU A 60 -8.01 15.84 4.80
CA LEU A 60 -9.20 15.08 4.45
C LEU A 60 -10.06 15.73 3.37
N GLU A 61 -10.40 17.01 3.52
CA GLU A 61 -11.27 17.72 2.59
C GLU A 61 -10.61 17.96 1.23
N PHE A 62 -9.27 17.94 1.16
CA PHE A 62 -8.52 18.13 -0.08
C PHE A 62 -8.29 16.83 -0.85
N GLU A 63 -8.22 15.70 -0.16
CA GLU A 63 -7.78 14.44 -0.76
C GLU A 63 -8.90 13.41 -0.94
N ILE A 64 -9.98 13.48 -0.16
CA ILE A 64 -11.00 12.42 -0.13
C ILE A 64 -11.61 12.14 -1.52
N GLU A 65 -11.84 13.15 -2.33
CA GLU A 65 -12.45 13.03 -3.65
C GLU A 65 -11.60 12.21 -4.63
N ASP A 66 -10.32 12.14 -4.39
CA ASP A 66 -9.36 11.41 -5.19
C ASP A 66 -9.41 9.90 -4.95
N TYR A 67 -9.87 9.50 -3.78
CA TYR A 67 -9.95 8.10 -3.35
C TYR A 67 -11.39 7.57 -3.36
N VAL A 68 -12.35 8.40 -3.01
CA VAL A 68 -13.77 8.03 -2.92
C VAL A 68 -14.59 8.99 -3.78
N THR A 69 -14.82 8.61 -5.02
CA THR A 69 -15.55 9.41 -6.00
C THR A 69 -17.06 9.27 -5.88
N ASP A 70 -17.55 8.12 -5.39
CA ASP A 70 -18.95 7.87 -5.15
C ASP A 70 -19.40 8.49 -3.83
N ARG A 71 -20.35 9.41 -3.89
CA ARG A 71 -20.91 10.10 -2.71
C ARG A 71 -21.82 9.21 -1.87
N ASP A 72 -22.29 8.11 -2.43
CA ASP A 72 -23.14 7.14 -1.75
C ASP A 72 -22.36 5.94 -1.21
N GLN A 73 -21.04 5.88 -1.44
CA GLN A 73 -20.16 4.89 -0.81
C GLN A 73 -20.19 5.03 0.71
N GLU A 74 -20.40 3.94 1.42
CA GLU A 74 -20.30 3.94 2.88
C GLU A 74 -18.86 4.18 3.31
N ILE A 75 -18.64 5.16 4.19
CA ILE A 75 -17.33 5.49 4.76
C ILE A 75 -17.40 5.40 6.27
N VAL A 76 -16.55 4.55 6.85
CA VAL A 76 -16.37 4.43 8.29
C VAL A 76 -15.06 5.09 8.67
N LEU A 77 -15.13 6.17 9.42
CA LEU A 77 -13.95 6.91 9.88
C LEU A 77 -13.53 6.47 11.28
N TYR A 78 -12.24 6.38 11.51
CA TYR A 78 -11.72 6.25 12.86
C TYR A 78 -10.54 7.20 13.12
N CYS A 79 -10.36 7.54 14.40
CA CYS A 79 -9.17 8.21 14.91
C CYS A 79 -8.66 7.49 16.18
N ALA A 80 -7.84 8.10 17.01
CA ALA A 80 -7.35 7.46 18.23
C ALA A 80 -8.46 7.12 19.23
N GLY A 81 -9.41 8.03 19.44
CA GLY A 81 -10.45 7.89 20.50
C GLY A 81 -11.88 8.22 20.07
N GLY A 82 -12.16 8.38 18.76
CA GLY A 82 -13.51 8.59 18.23
C GLY A 82 -13.96 10.05 18.10
N VAL A 83 -13.23 11.04 18.62
CA VAL A 83 -13.64 12.46 18.58
C VAL A 83 -13.23 13.14 17.27
N ARG A 84 -11.98 13.00 16.84
CA ARG A 84 -11.51 13.59 15.57
C ARG A 84 -12.26 13.01 14.36
N SER A 85 -12.56 11.70 14.38
CA SER A 85 -13.35 11.04 13.33
C SER A 85 -14.79 11.53 13.27
N LEU A 86 -15.39 11.85 14.41
CA LEU A 86 -16.74 12.41 14.46
C LEU A 86 -16.81 13.80 13.79
N LEU A 87 -15.85 14.68 14.08
CA LEU A 87 -15.76 15.99 13.44
C LEU A 87 -15.35 15.89 11.96
N ALA A 88 -14.49 14.93 11.62
CA ALA A 88 -14.15 14.62 10.23
C ALA A 88 -15.38 14.15 9.42
N ALA A 89 -16.22 13.33 10.03
CA ALA A 89 -17.47 12.87 9.43
C ALA A 89 -18.43 14.02 9.09
N GLN A 90 -18.52 15.05 9.95
CA GLN A 90 -19.30 16.26 9.62
C GLN A 90 -18.76 17.00 8.40
N SER A 91 -17.41 17.10 8.25
CA SER A 91 -16.80 17.71 7.08
C SER A 91 -17.13 16.92 5.80
N LEU A 92 -17.05 15.60 5.83
CA LEU A 92 -17.43 14.78 4.67
C LEU A 92 -18.92 14.90 4.34
N LYS A 93 -19.78 14.98 5.34
CA LYS A 93 -21.22 15.23 5.12
C LYS A 93 -21.46 16.58 4.44
N ALA A 94 -20.72 17.61 4.83
CA ALA A 94 -20.78 18.92 4.19
C ALA A 94 -20.29 18.91 2.73
N LEU A 95 -19.38 17.99 2.38
CA LEU A 95 -18.93 17.72 1.00
C LEU A 95 -19.91 16.87 0.19
N GLY A 96 -21.02 16.41 0.80
CA GLY A 96 -22.09 15.68 0.12
C GLY A 96 -21.96 14.15 0.17
N TYR A 97 -21.08 13.58 0.98
CA TYR A 97 -21.07 12.14 1.25
C TYR A 97 -22.26 11.77 2.14
N ASN A 98 -23.04 10.77 1.73
CA ASN A 98 -24.34 10.47 2.34
C ASN A 98 -24.28 9.38 3.42
N GLN A 99 -23.38 8.41 3.28
CA GLN A 99 -23.29 7.23 4.16
C GLN A 99 -22.00 7.28 4.99
N ILE A 100 -22.03 8.07 6.06
CA ILE A 100 -20.84 8.31 6.89
C ILE A 100 -21.08 7.85 8.31
N ILE A 101 -20.13 7.11 8.84
CA ILE A 101 -20.15 6.51 10.18
C ILE A 101 -18.83 6.84 10.89
N SER A 102 -18.87 7.15 12.17
CA SER A 102 -17.67 7.28 13.01
C SER A 102 -17.51 6.06 13.90
N MET A 103 -16.29 5.52 14.04
CA MET A 103 -16.02 4.45 14.99
C MET A 103 -15.82 5.03 16.39
N SER A 104 -16.76 4.76 17.28
CA SER A 104 -16.67 5.14 18.69
C SER A 104 -15.49 4.44 19.37
N GLY A 105 -14.79 5.12 20.29
CA GLY A 105 -13.58 4.63 20.94
C GLY A 105 -12.34 4.56 20.05
N GLY A 106 -12.51 4.57 18.72
CA GLY A 106 -11.46 4.66 17.75
C GLY A 106 -10.45 3.51 17.77
N PHE A 107 -9.24 3.76 17.30
CA PHE A 107 -8.14 2.80 17.26
C PHE A 107 -7.78 2.23 18.64
N ARG A 108 -7.95 3.04 19.70
CA ARG A 108 -7.67 2.58 21.06
C ARG A 108 -8.54 1.39 21.44
N ASP A 109 -9.85 1.44 21.18
CA ASP A 109 -10.76 0.35 21.54
C ASP A 109 -10.58 -0.85 20.62
N TRP A 110 -10.24 -0.61 19.33
CA TRP A 110 -9.82 -1.66 18.39
C TRP A 110 -8.61 -2.45 18.91
N SER A 111 -7.57 -1.72 19.32
CA SER A 111 -6.31 -2.30 19.82
C SER A 111 -6.50 -3.01 21.17
N ASN A 112 -7.25 -2.39 22.11
CA ASN A 112 -7.53 -2.98 23.42
C ASN A 112 -8.31 -4.30 23.32
N ALA A 113 -9.13 -4.46 22.30
CA ALA A 113 -9.85 -5.69 22.02
C ALA A 113 -8.97 -6.78 21.38
N GLY A 114 -7.66 -6.54 21.20
CA GLY A 114 -6.73 -7.50 20.59
C GLY A 114 -7.00 -7.77 19.11
N ASN A 115 -7.62 -6.83 18.40
CA ASN A 115 -7.91 -6.97 16.99
C ASN A 115 -6.62 -6.80 16.15
N PRO A 116 -6.57 -7.30 14.89
CA PRO A 116 -5.41 -7.19 14.01
C PRO A 116 -4.96 -5.74 13.81
N ILE A 117 -3.66 -5.54 13.86
CA ILE A 117 -3.00 -4.24 13.60
C ILE A 117 -1.92 -4.47 12.55
N ALA A 118 -1.97 -3.71 11.48
CA ALA A 118 -0.90 -3.60 10.48
C ALA A 118 0.05 -2.47 10.86
N LYS A 119 1.26 -2.51 10.31
CA LYS A 119 2.24 -1.42 10.38
C LYS A 119 2.80 -1.21 8.99
N PRO A 120 3.07 0.04 8.58
CA PRO A 120 3.82 0.29 7.36
C PRO A 120 5.16 -0.44 7.40
N VAL A 121 5.61 -0.94 6.27
CA VAL A 121 6.96 -1.52 6.16
C VAL A 121 7.97 -0.42 6.42
N ALA A 122 8.81 -0.61 7.43
CA ALA A 122 9.87 0.34 7.72
C ALA A 122 10.93 0.26 6.60
N MET A 123 11.12 1.36 5.88
CA MET A 123 12.18 1.49 4.89
C MET A 123 13.48 1.98 5.53
N THR A 124 14.61 1.47 5.06
CA THR A 124 15.93 1.96 5.45
C THR A 124 16.18 3.37 4.87
N ALA A 125 17.16 4.09 5.40
CA ALA A 125 17.54 5.41 4.86
C ALA A 125 17.94 5.33 3.37
N GLU A 126 18.61 4.26 2.95
CA GLU A 126 18.99 4.02 1.56
C GLU A 126 17.75 3.76 0.68
N GLN A 127 16.77 3.00 1.16
CA GLN A 127 15.51 2.78 0.45
C GLN A 127 14.70 4.07 0.33
N LEU A 128 14.66 4.89 1.38
CA LEU A 128 14.00 6.20 1.33
C LEU A 128 14.64 7.12 0.29
N GLU A 129 15.96 7.11 0.16
CA GLU A 129 16.67 7.86 -0.88
C GLU A 129 16.39 7.27 -2.27
N ARG A 130 16.57 5.95 -2.46
CA ARG A 130 16.36 5.24 -3.73
C ARG A 130 14.99 5.47 -4.32
N TYR A 131 13.94 5.39 -3.49
CA TYR A 131 12.54 5.49 -3.93
C TYR A 131 11.92 6.88 -3.74
N SER A 132 12.72 7.89 -3.39
CA SER A 132 12.25 9.25 -3.10
C SER A 132 11.36 9.85 -4.19
N ARG A 133 11.58 9.49 -5.47
CA ARG A 133 10.76 9.98 -6.59
C ARG A 133 9.42 9.25 -6.70
N HIS A 134 9.33 8.00 -6.27
CA HIS A 134 8.06 7.27 -6.18
C HIS A 134 7.13 7.87 -5.13
N PHE A 135 7.66 8.42 -4.04
CA PHE A 135 6.85 9.07 -3.01
C PHE A 135 6.12 10.32 -3.49
N MET A 136 6.61 10.94 -4.58
CA MET A 136 5.99 12.09 -5.21
C MET A 136 4.86 11.72 -6.16
N LEU A 137 4.76 10.44 -6.53
CA LEU A 137 3.67 9.93 -7.36
C LEU A 137 2.50 9.57 -6.47
N ARG A 138 1.36 10.22 -6.70
CA ARG A 138 0.16 10.05 -5.88
C ARG A 138 -0.32 8.59 -5.83
N GLU A 139 -0.22 7.88 -6.94
CA GLU A 139 -0.66 6.49 -7.10
C GLU A 139 0.27 5.50 -6.39
N ILE A 140 1.47 5.91 -6.00
CA ILE A 140 2.45 5.07 -5.31
C ILE A 140 2.60 5.54 -3.87
N GLY A 141 3.17 6.71 -3.64
CA GLY A 141 3.49 7.20 -2.31
C GLY A 141 4.41 6.28 -1.50
N GLU A 142 4.55 6.53 -0.21
CA GLU A 142 5.31 5.65 0.69
C GLU A 142 4.63 4.28 0.87
N ASP A 143 3.30 4.26 0.98
CA ASP A 143 2.52 3.03 1.19
C ASP A 143 2.54 2.11 -0.05
N GLY A 144 2.45 2.68 -1.25
CA GLY A 144 2.60 1.93 -2.49
C GLY A 144 3.99 1.34 -2.63
N GLN A 145 5.04 2.09 -2.27
CA GLN A 145 6.41 1.58 -2.27
C GLN A 145 6.60 0.47 -1.23
N ALA A 146 6.01 0.59 -0.06
CA ALA A 146 6.02 -0.47 0.96
C ALA A 146 5.35 -1.77 0.44
N LYS A 147 4.25 -1.63 -0.31
CA LYS A 147 3.61 -2.76 -1.00
C LYS A 147 4.52 -3.38 -2.06
N LEU A 148 5.22 -2.58 -2.86
CA LEU A 148 6.20 -3.09 -3.85
C LEU A 148 7.31 -3.88 -3.15
N LEU A 149 7.91 -3.35 -2.09
CA LEU A 149 8.96 -4.00 -1.32
C LEU A 149 8.51 -5.33 -0.69
N SER A 150 7.24 -5.48 -0.37
CA SER A 150 6.67 -6.72 0.17
C SER A 150 6.16 -7.69 -0.91
N SER A 151 6.08 -7.25 -2.16
CA SER A 151 5.52 -8.01 -3.27
C SER A 151 6.46 -9.11 -3.76
N ARG A 152 5.85 -10.15 -4.33
CA ARG A 152 6.54 -11.28 -4.99
C ARG A 152 6.02 -11.42 -6.41
N VAL A 153 6.91 -11.44 -7.38
CA VAL A 153 6.57 -11.60 -8.80
C VAL A 153 7.35 -12.78 -9.38
N LEU A 154 6.69 -13.61 -10.18
CA LEU A 154 7.32 -14.68 -10.92
C LEU A 154 7.41 -14.28 -12.40
N LEU A 155 8.62 -14.23 -12.93
CA LEU A 155 8.91 -14.05 -14.35
C LEU A 155 9.04 -15.44 -15.00
N ILE A 156 8.14 -15.75 -15.91
CA ILE A 156 8.19 -16.96 -16.72
C ILE A 156 8.93 -16.61 -18.01
N GLY A 157 10.20 -16.94 -18.04
CA GLY A 157 11.15 -16.59 -19.10
C GLY A 157 11.92 -15.30 -18.83
N ALA A 158 13.25 -15.34 -19.02
CA ALA A 158 14.17 -14.21 -19.00
C ALA A 158 14.52 -13.74 -20.42
N GLY A 159 13.65 -14.02 -21.39
CA GLY A 159 13.81 -13.68 -22.80
C GLY A 159 13.35 -12.26 -23.14
N GLY A 160 12.86 -12.04 -24.37
CA GLY A 160 12.54 -10.73 -24.91
C GLY A 160 11.51 -9.91 -24.14
N LEU A 161 10.52 -10.55 -23.46
CA LEU A 161 9.52 -9.87 -22.63
C LEU A 161 9.91 -9.87 -21.15
N GLY A 162 10.42 -11.00 -20.64
CA GLY A 162 10.84 -11.10 -19.24
C GLY A 162 12.05 -10.24 -18.92
N SER A 163 12.94 -10.02 -19.88
CA SER A 163 14.15 -9.23 -19.74
C SER A 163 13.83 -7.76 -19.35
N PRO A 164 13.12 -6.97 -20.14
CA PRO A 164 12.76 -5.60 -19.74
C PRO A 164 11.87 -5.58 -18.48
N ALA A 165 10.94 -6.53 -18.32
CA ALA A 165 10.10 -6.62 -17.12
C ALA A 165 10.95 -6.81 -15.86
N GLY A 166 11.93 -7.71 -15.88
CA GLY A 166 12.85 -7.95 -14.75
C GLY A 166 13.63 -6.71 -14.36
N VAL A 167 14.16 -5.96 -15.33
CA VAL A 167 14.89 -4.70 -15.10
C VAL A 167 14.01 -3.66 -14.44
N TYR A 168 12.80 -3.43 -14.96
CA TYR A 168 11.90 -2.41 -14.40
C TYR A 168 11.32 -2.81 -13.05
N LEU A 169 10.96 -4.06 -12.84
CA LEU A 169 10.47 -4.53 -11.55
C LEU A 169 11.54 -4.45 -10.46
N ALA A 170 12.79 -4.78 -10.82
CA ALA A 170 13.93 -4.60 -9.92
C ALA A 170 14.16 -3.13 -9.56
N ALA A 171 14.17 -2.24 -10.56
CA ALA A 171 14.33 -0.81 -10.36
C ALA A 171 13.19 -0.21 -9.52
N ALA A 172 11.95 -0.68 -9.72
CA ALA A 172 10.78 -0.27 -8.95
C ALA A 172 10.79 -0.78 -7.50
N GLY A 173 11.64 -1.74 -7.16
CA GLY A 173 11.77 -2.26 -5.81
C GLY A 173 10.76 -3.35 -5.45
N VAL A 174 10.39 -4.21 -6.40
CA VAL A 174 9.67 -5.44 -6.07
C VAL A 174 10.55 -6.33 -5.21
N GLY A 175 10.09 -6.65 -4.00
CA GLY A 175 10.95 -7.27 -2.97
C GLY A 175 11.45 -8.67 -3.31
N THR A 176 10.70 -9.48 -4.08
CA THR A 176 11.14 -10.80 -4.52
C THR A 176 10.79 -11.04 -5.99
N LEU A 177 11.79 -11.41 -6.79
CA LEU A 177 11.60 -11.83 -8.18
C LEU A 177 12.00 -13.29 -8.35
N GLY A 178 11.02 -14.16 -8.66
CA GLY A 178 11.28 -15.50 -9.17
C GLY A 178 11.58 -15.42 -10.66
N VAL A 179 12.63 -16.05 -11.14
CA VAL A 179 12.99 -16.09 -12.57
C VAL A 179 13.08 -17.53 -13.04
N VAL A 180 12.20 -17.91 -13.96
CA VAL A 180 12.14 -19.27 -14.53
C VAL A 180 12.63 -19.19 -15.97
N ASP A 181 13.74 -19.86 -16.28
CA ASP A 181 14.26 -20.03 -17.66
C ASP A 181 15.26 -21.18 -17.69
N SER A 182 15.21 -22.00 -18.71
CA SER A 182 16.10 -23.16 -18.89
C SER A 182 17.21 -22.92 -19.90
N ASP A 183 17.19 -21.78 -20.59
CA ASP A 183 18.13 -21.48 -21.66
C ASP A 183 19.44 -20.88 -21.16
N VAL A 184 20.43 -20.85 -22.04
CA VAL A 184 21.66 -20.07 -21.91
C VAL A 184 21.54 -18.77 -22.69
N VAL A 185 22.38 -17.81 -22.33
CA VAL A 185 22.50 -16.53 -23.05
C VAL A 185 23.21 -16.79 -24.39
N ASP A 186 22.60 -16.36 -25.48
CA ASP A 186 23.19 -16.41 -26.84
C ASP A 186 23.40 -14.99 -27.34
N LEU A 187 24.48 -14.80 -28.13
CA LEU A 187 24.83 -13.51 -28.69
C LEU A 187 23.66 -12.89 -29.50
N SER A 188 22.90 -13.72 -30.22
CA SER A 188 21.72 -13.30 -30.99
C SER A 188 20.54 -12.82 -30.12
N ASN A 189 20.58 -13.05 -28.82
CA ASN A 189 19.56 -12.61 -27.86
C ASN A 189 19.74 -11.14 -27.45
N LEU A 190 20.99 -10.65 -27.42
CA LEU A 190 21.37 -9.40 -26.73
C LEU A 190 20.76 -8.14 -27.33
N GLN A 191 20.34 -8.19 -28.60
CA GLN A 191 19.67 -7.06 -29.24
C GLN A 191 18.26 -6.72 -28.64
N ARG A 192 17.66 -7.62 -27.82
CA ARG A 192 16.35 -7.43 -27.18
C ARG A 192 16.26 -7.93 -25.74
N GLN A 193 17.20 -8.74 -25.29
CA GLN A 193 17.21 -9.31 -23.94
C GLN A 193 18.18 -8.52 -23.05
N ILE A 194 17.79 -7.29 -22.70
CA ILE A 194 18.64 -6.30 -22.01
C ILE A 194 19.01 -6.68 -20.56
N LEU A 195 18.44 -7.75 -20.03
CA LEU A 195 18.80 -8.33 -18.73
C LEU A 195 20.17 -9.03 -18.79
N HIS A 196 20.63 -9.38 -19.99
CA HIS A 196 21.88 -10.10 -20.24
C HIS A 196 22.91 -9.22 -20.94
N GLN A 197 24.18 -9.53 -20.75
CA GLN A 197 25.31 -8.79 -21.29
C GLN A 197 26.17 -9.68 -22.17
N THR A 198 27.05 -9.08 -22.97
CA THR A 198 28.00 -9.82 -23.85
C THR A 198 28.91 -10.75 -23.04
N ALA A 199 29.27 -10.36 -21.81
CA ALA A 199 30.08 -11.18 -20.91
C ALA A 199 29.30 -12.43 -20.38
N ASP A 200 28.00 -12.48 -20.57
CA ASP A 200 27.15 -13.58 -20.09
C ASP A 200 26.89 -14.65 -21.16
N VAL A 201 27.45 -14.51 -22.38
CA VAL A 201 27.26 -15.55 -23.42
C VAL A 201 27.68 -16.91 -22.88
N ASP A 202 26.84 -17.94 -23.14
CA ASP A 202 26.97 -19.30 -22.66
C ASP A 202 26.64 -19.50 -21.15
N LYS A 203 26.37 -18.45 -20.39
CA LYS A 203 25.89 -18.54 -18.99
C LYS A 203 24.39 -18.87 -18.96
N PRO A 204 23.89 -19.65 -17.99
CA PRO A 204 22.44 -19.79 -17.77
C PRO A 204 21.74 -18.43 -17.62
N LYS A 205 20.62 -18.24 -18.32
CA LYS A 205 19.90 -16.95 -18.27
C LYS A 205 19.46 -16.57 -16.86
N VAL A 206 19.11 -17.52 -16.02
CA VAL A 206 18.73 -17.25 -14.63
C VAL A 206 19.91 -16.69 -13.81
N ASP A 207 21.14 -17.16 -14.06
CA ASP A 207 22.33 -16.68 -13.34
C ASP A 207 22.71 -15.26 -13.80
N SER A 208 22.70 -15.01 -15.12
CA SER A 208 22.89 -13.68 -15.68
C SER A 208 21.82 -12.70 -15.17
N ALA A 209 20.56 -13.14 -15.05
CA ALA A 209 19.46 -12.33 -14.51
C ALA A 209 19.70 -11.94 -13.04
N ILE A 210 20.17 -12.85 -12.20
CA ILE A 210 20.50 -12.56 -10.79
C ILE A 210 21.51 -11.41 -10.73
N GLU A 211 22.63 -11.55 -11.43
CA GLU A 211 23.71 -10.57 -11.39
C GLU A 211 23.24 -9.17 -11.83
N THR A 212 22.49 -9.11 -12.91
CA THR A 212 21.97 -7.82 -13.42
C THR A 212 20.93 -7.22 -12.48
N ILE A 213 19.97 -8.02 -11.97
CA ILE A 213 18.95 -7.53 -11.04
C ILE A 213 19.60 -6.99 -9.76
N GLN A 214 20.57 -7.72 -9.18
CA GLN A 214 21.25 -7.30 -7.97
C GLN A 214 22.16 -6.09 -8.19
N ALA A 215 22.73 -5.93 -9.39
CA ALA A 215 23.47 -4.71 -9.75
C ALA A 215 22.56 -3.49 -9.86
N ILE A 216 21.31 -3.65 -10.32
CA ILE A 216 20.30 -2.57 -10.39
C ILE A 216 19.80 -2.24 -8.98
N ASN A 217 19.43 -3.28 -8.22
CA ASN A 217 18.84 -3.12 -6.91
C ASN A 217 19.20 -4.29 -5.97
N PRO A 218 20.17 -4.09 -5.07
CA PRO A 218 20.66 -5.15 -4.18
C PRO A 218 19.61 -5.61 -3.14
N ASP A 219 18.53 -4.83 -2.93
CA ASP A 219 17.46 -5.19 -1.99
C ASP A 219 16.52 -6.27 -2.54
N VAL A 220 16.55 -6.52 -3.87
CA VAL A 220 15.68 -7.50 -4.50
C VAL A 220 16.19 -8.91 -4.25
N ASN A 221 15.35 -9.73 -3.62
CA ASN A 221 15.63 -11.15 -3.46
C ASN A 221 15.27 -11.90 -4.76
N VAL A 222 16.28 -12.42 -5.47
CA VAL A 222 16.08 -13.16 -6.72
C VAL A 222 16.09 -14.67 -6.44
N ILE A 223 15.04 -15.36 -6.90
CA ILE A 223 14.91 -16.82 -6.77
C ILE A 223 15.00 -17.45 -8.18
N PRO A 224 16.16 -17.99 -8.56
CA PRO A 224 16.32 -18.64 -9.86
C PRO A 224 15.63 -20.01 -9.90
N GLN A 225 15.04 -20.32 -11.04
CA GLN A 225 14.47 -21.62 -11.37
C GLN A 225 14.95 -22.04 -12.77
N PRO A 226 16.06 -22.80 -12.88
CA PRO A 226 16.63 -23.22 -14.17
C PRO A 226 15.87 -24.40 -14.74
N ILE A 227 14.56 -24.26 -14.90
CA ILE A 227 13.66 -25.33 -15.38
C ILE A 227 12.85 -24.84 -16.57
N ARG A 228 12.44 -25.78 -17.40
CA ARG A 228 11.42 -25.58 -18.42
C ARG A 228 10.04 -25.88 -17.81
N LEU A 229 9.10 -24.99 -18.04
CA LEU A 229 7.71 -25.23 -17.70
C LEU A 229 7.05 -25.92 -18.91
N ASP A 230 6.49 -27.10 -18.70
CA ASP A 230 5.75 -27.88 -19.69
C ASP A 230 4.25 -27.57 -19.65
#